data_cc28f8059c1eaa7d7fdf67aa410330ec
#
_entry.id   cc28f8059c1eaa7d7fdf67aa410330ec
#
_cell.length_a   1.000
_cell.length_b   1.000
_cell.length_c   1.000
_cell.angle_alpha   90.00
_cell.angle_beta   90.00
_cell.angle_gamma   90.00
#
_symmetry.space_group_name_H-M   'P 1'
#
loop_
_entity.id
_entity.type
_entity.pdbx_description
1 polymer ?
#
loop_
_entity_poly.entity_id
_entity_poly.type
_entity_poly.pdbx_seq_one_letter_code
_entity_poly.pdbx_strand_id
1 'polypeptide(L)'
;MDLRYVIIFLSTTLTFFFSSCGKDSGTDDPNNPNGNGGEQTTLTISPNELTFKSEGEEKTFTITSNSNWTITNPSTWCKIDPTQGNSNTTITAIANPSEEYDDRNFNLTIKAGEIIKVVTVTQKKKDAIILTKEKYDIPTEGDNIVVEIKSNITYSAIIPEEHKEWIKQIETNQLGRGLETKNLNFEISANPNTDKREGIVVIKDNSSSLADTIHVYQAQKDELILTQDIYNVSSERE
;
A
#
# COMPACT_ATOMS: atom_id res chain seq x y z
N MET A 1 5.29 24.69 -23.65
CA MET A 1 5.96 23.88 -24.68
C MET A 1 6.11 22.49 -24.10
N ASP A 2 5.04 21.66 -24.29
CA ASP A 2 4.89 20.35 -23.67
C ASP A 2 5.67 19.29 -24.44
N LEU A 3 6.60 18.64 -23.77
CA LEU A 3 7.28 17.47 -24.30
C LEU A 3 6.76 16.20 -23.61
N ARG A 4 5.71 15.62 -24.17
CA ARG A 4 5.17 14.31 -23.77
C ARG A 4 6.09 13.22 -24.29
N TYR A 5 6.83 12.56 -23.42
CA TYR A 5 7.53 11.31 -23.77
C TYR A 5 6.52 10.17 -23.87
N VAL A 6 6.23 9.77 -25.11
CA VAL A 6 5.55 8.51 -25.42
C VAL A 6 6.62 7.42 -25.46
N ILE A 7 6.63 6.54 -24.46
CA ILE A 7 7.45 5.32 -24.48
C ILE A 7 6.67 4.27 -25.27
N ILE A 8 7.08 4.04 -26.52
CA ILE A 8 6.59 2.94 -27.34
C ILE A 8 7.39 1.69 -26.96
N PHE A 9 6.74 0.72 -26.28
CA PHE A 9 7.28 -0.63 -26.16
C PHE A 9 7.20 -1.33 -27.51
N LEU A 10 8.34 -1.44 -28.17
CA LEU A 10 8.49 -2.23 -29.37
C LEU A 10 8.69 -3.70 -28.95
N SER A 11 7.63 -4.49 -29.00
CA SER A 11 7.66 -5.95 -28.84
C SER A 11 8.28 -6.55 -30.10
N THR A 12 9.58 -6.85 -30.05
CA THR A 12 10.23 -7.64 -31.09
C THR A 12 10.01 -9.12 -30.80
N THR A 13 9.00 -9.70 -31.44
CA THR A 13 8.87 -11.16 -31.54
C THR A 13 9.95 -11.68 -32.50
N LEU A 14 11.01 -12.23 -31.91
CA LEU A 14 12.06 -12.94 -32.66
C LEU A 14 11.58 -14.37 -32.95
N THR A 15 11.00 -14.60 -34.08
CA THR A 15 10.68 -15.94 -34.61
C THR A 15 11.94 -16.56 -35.18
N PHE A 16 12.55 -17.51 -34.47
CA PHE A 16 13.58 -18.37 -35.03
C PHE A 16 12.94 -19.49 -35.84
N PHE A 17 13.03 -19.37 -37.15
CA PHE A 17 12.81 -20.50 -38.07
C PHE A 17 14.09 -21.33 -38.12
N PHE A 18 14.10 -22.49 -37.44
CA PHE A 18 15.07 -23.53 -37.76
C PHE A 18 14.54 -24.37 -38.90
N SER A 19 14.99 -24.07 -40.12
CA SER A 19 14.91 -24.98 -41.21
C SER A 19 16.19 -25.82 -41.17
N SER A 20 16.10 -27.03 -40.65
CA SER A 20 17.13 -28.06 -40.84
C SER A 20 16.48 -29.23 -41.58
N CYS A 21 16.64 -29.23 -42.88
CA CYS A 21 16.44 -30.41 -43.71
C CYS A 21 17.78 -31.12 -43.82
N GLY A 22 18.01 -32.08 -42.92
CA GLY A 22 19.07 -33.07 -43.05
C GLY A 22 18.42 -34.44 -43.28
N LYS A 23 18.38 -34.88 -44.55
CA LYS A 23 18.10 -36.26 -44.91
C LYS A 23 19.35 -37.06 -44.57
N ASP A 24 19.33 -37.80 -43.47
CA ASP A 24 20.30 -38.86 -43.22
C ASP A 24 19.54 -40.19 -43.27
N SER A 25 19.89 -40.99 -44.26
CA SER A 25 19.40 -42.36 -44.46
C SER A 25 20.17 -43.28 -43.54
N GLY A 26 19.78 -43.31 -42.24
CA GLY A 26 20.29 -44.30 -41.29
C GLY A 26 19.43 -45.56 -41.39
N THR A 27 20.03 -46.64 -41.77
CA THR A 27 19.50 -47.99 -41.75
C THR A 27 19.03 -48.36 -40.37
N ASP A 28 17.73 -48.70 -40.23
CA ASP A 28 17.15 -49.29 -39.06
C ASP A 28 17.85 -50.60 -38.76
N ASP A 29 18.63 -50.64 -37.69
CA ASP A 29 19.14 -51.86 -37.09
C ASP A 29 18.08 -52.43 -36.15
N PRO A 30 17.37 -53.53 -36.46
CA PRO A 30 16.30 -54.06 -35.63
C PRO A 30 16.78 -54.73 -34.32
N ASN A 31 18.10 -54.65 -34.02
CA ASN A 31 18.72 -55.29 -32.85
C ASN A 31 19.42 -54.30 -31.89
N ASN A 32 19.06 -53.04 -31.88
CA ASN A 32 19.55 -52.14 -30.83
C ASN A 32 18.52 -52.01 -29.67
N PRO A 33 18.65 -52.80 -28.54
CA PRO A 33 17.73 -52.72 -27.42
C PRO A 33 17.96 -51.50 -26.52
N ASN A 34 18.81 -50.53 -26.96
CA ASN A 34 19.14 -49.34 -26.19
C ASN A 34 18.67 -48.04 -26.83
N GLY A 35 17.48 -48.06 -27.43
CA GLY A 35 16.73 -46.82 -27.68
C GLY A 35 16.26 -46.24 -26.34
N ASN A 36 17.19 -45.64 -25.58
CA ASN A 36 16.91 -44.95 -24.36
C ASN A 36 16.28 -43.59 -24.70
N GLY A 37 15.07 -43.63 -25.27
CA GLY A 37 14.18 -42.50 -25.41
C GLY A 37 13.62 -42.09 -24.04
N GLY A 38 14.49 -41.72 -23.16
CA GLY A 38 14.10 -41.15 -21.88
C GLY A 38 13.22 -39.92 -22.15
N GLU A 39 11.98 -39.94 -21.70
CA GLU A 39 11.09 -38.80 -21.80
C GLU A 39 11.80 -37.56 -21.26
N GLN A 40 11.91 -36.54 -22.07
CA GLN A 40 12.54 -35.29 -21.64
C GLN A 40 11.73 -34.70 -20.49
N THR A 41 12.40 -34.40 -19.36
CA THR A 41 11.77 -33.74 -18.21
C THR A 41 11.12 -32.43 -18.64
N THR A 42 9.89 -32.25 -18.20
CA THR A 42 9.12 -31.00 -18.41
C THR A 42 8.74 -30.40 -17.07
N LEU A 43 8.72 -29.08 -17.01
CA LEU A 43 8.26 -28.31 -15.84
C LEU A 43 7.62 -27.00 -16.31
N THR A 44 6.34 -26.81 -16.01
CA THR A 44 5.63 -25.54 -16.18
C THR A 44 4.94 -25.12 -14.92
N ILE A 45 4.81 -23.81 -14.71
CA ILE A 45 4.22 -23.21 -13.52
C ILE A 45 3.29 -22.10 -13.92
N SER A 46 2.07 -22.07 -13.36
CA SER A 46 1.09 -21.03 -13.65
C SER A 46 0.19 -20.74 -12.43
N PRO A 47 0.05 -19.49 -12.03
CA PRO A 47 0.89 -18.36 -12.40
C PRO A 47 2.31 -18.45 -11.83
N ASN A 48 3.25 -17.69 -12.39
CA ASN A 48 4.63 -17.59 -11.91
C ASN A 48 4.88 -16.36 -11.03
N GLU A 49 3.82 -15.62 -10.71
CA GLU A 49 3.84 -14.47 -9.80
C GLU A 49 2.62 -14.55 -8.87
N LEU A 50 2.85 -14.33 -7.58
CA LEU A 50 1.81 -14.24 -6.56
C LEU A 50 1.96 -12.91 -5.82
N THR A 51 0.87 -12.12 -5.78
CA THR A 51 0.83 -10.88 -5.00
C THR A 51 -0.22 -11.00 -3.91
N PHE A 52 0.19 -10.89 -2.66
CA PHE A 52 -0.65 -10.95 -1.46
C PHE A 52 -0.93 -9.56 -0.92
N LYS A 53 -2.07 -9.41 -0.25
CA LYS A 53 -2.40 -8.22 0.53
C LYS A 53 -1.65 -8.21 1.85
N SER A 54 -1.56 -7.02 2.48
CA SER A 54 -0.96 -6.88 3.82
C SER A 54 -1.65 -7.69 4.91
N GLU A 55 -2.99 -7.85 4.82
CA GLU A 55 -3.78 -8.62 5.80
C GLU A 55 -3.50 -10.12 5.78
N GLY A 56 -2.72 -10.56 4.79
CA GLY A 56 -2.50 -11.98 4.51
C GLY A 56 -3.70 -12.59 3.78
N GLU A 57 -3.43 -13.60 3.00
CA GLU A 57 -4.44 -14.35 2.25
C GLU A 57 -3.87 -15.68 1.74
N GLU A 58 -4.75 -16.53 1.21
CA GLU A 58 -4.37 -17.76 0.54
C GLU A 58 -4.45 -17.58 -0.98
N LYS A 59 -3.43 -18.08 -1.70
CA LYS A 59 -3.39 -18.16 -3.16
C LYS A 59 -2.85 -19.48 -3.62
N THR A 60 -3.11 -19.83 -4.87
CA THR A 60 -2.66 -21.10 -5.46
C THR A 60 -1.91 -20.85 -6.76
N PHE A 61 -1.01 -21.78 -7.07
CA PHE A 61 -0.41 -21.95 -8.38
C PHE A 61 -0.29 -23.42 -8.74
N THR A 62 -0.19 -23.75 -10.01
CA THR A 62 -0.13 -25.13 -10.48
C THR A 62 1.26 -25.45 -11.01
N ILE A 63 1.80 -26.58 -10.61
CA ILE A 63 2.96 -27.22 -11.20
C ILE A 63 2.47 -28.31 -12.13
N THR A 64 2.96 -28.28 -13.38
CA THR A 64 2.76 -29.37 -14.36
C THR A 64 4.11 -29.93 -14.70
N SER A 65 4.34 -31.22 -14.39
CA SER A 65 5.60 -31.91 -14.62
C SER A 65 5.38 -33.39 -14.87
N ASN A 66 6.23 -34.00 -15.71
CA ASN A 66 6.32 -35.44 -15.91
C ASN A 66 7.44 -36.07 -15.06
N SER A 67 7.97 -35.35 -14.07
CA SER A 67 9.07 -35.78 -13.20
C SER A 67 8.84 -35.32 -11.77
N ASN A 68 9.57 -35.93 -10.84
CA ASN A 68 9.58 -35.48 -9.44
C ASN A 68 10.05 -34.03 -9.35
N TRP A 69 9.39 -33.27 -8.53
CA TRP A 69 9.73 -31.85 -8.29
C TRP A 69 9.79 -31.54 -6.80
N THR A 70 10.56 -30.52 -6.47
CA THR A 70 10.69 -29.95 -5.12
C THR A 70 10.59 -28.44 -5.16
N ILE A 71 10.09 -27.85 -4.06
CA ILE A 71 10.04 -26.40 -3.86
C ILE A 71 10.96 -26.04 -2.71
N THR A 72 11.84 -25.05 -2.94
CA THR A 72 12.61 -24.39 -1.90
C THR A 72 11.94 -23.06 -1.56
N ASN A 73 11.49 -22.94 -0.30
CA ASN A 73 10.87 -21.72 0.23
C ASN A 73 11.81 -21.10 1.28
N PRO A 74 12.44 -19.95 1.00
CA PRO A 74 13.32 -19.26 1.96
C PRO A 74 12.55 -18.40 2.97
N SER A 75 11.22 -18.22 2.77
CA SER A 75 10.38 -17.32 3.56
C SER A 75 9.85 -17.99 4.83
N THR A 76 9.77 -17.19 5.90
CA THR A 76 9.11 -17.57 7.16
C THR A 76 7.68 -17.05 7.27
N TRP A 77 7.30 -16.09 6.44
CA TRP A 77 5.99 -15.45 6.48
C TRP A 77 4.97 -15.98 5.47
N CYS A 78 5.42 -16.85 4.54
CA CYS A 78 4.55 -17.51 3.56
C CYS A 78 4.76 -19.02 3.63
N LYS A 79 3.69 -19.75 4.01
CA LYS A 79 3.69 -21.21 4.03
C LYS A 79 3.34 -21.73 2.64
N ILE A 80 4.05 -22.77 2.19
CA ILE A 80 3.83 -23.43 0.91
C ILE A 80 3.52 -24.92 1.17
N ASP A 81 2.48 -25.44 0.55
CA ASP A 81 2.07 -26.83 0.70
C ASP A 81 1.37 -27.37 -0.58
N PRO A 82 1.76 -28.53 -1.11
CA PRO A 82 2.92 -29.34 -0.78
C PRO A 82 4.24 -28.73 -1.30
N THR A 83 5.36 -29.14 -0.72
CA THR A 83 6.72 -28.70 -1.13
C THR A 83 7.44 -29.70 -2.04
N GLN A 84 6.84 -30.84 -2.33
CA GLN A 84 7.35 -31.86 -3.26
C GLN A 84 6.22 -32.69 -3.87
N GLY A 85 6.47 -33.27 -5.01
CA GLY A 85 5.54 -34.16 -5.70
C GLY A 85 6.18 -34.82 -6.91
N ASN A 86 5.35 -35.63 -7.62
CA ASN A 86 5.80 -36.43 -8.77
C ASN A 86 4.83 -36.31 -9.98
N SER A 87 3.87 -35.40 -9.89
CA SER A 87 2.84 -35.20 -10.92
C SER A 87 2.34 -33.77 -10.91
N ASN A 88 1.39 -33.48 -11.78
CA ASN A 88 0.68 -32.21 -11.80
C ASN A 88 -0.02 -31.98 -10.45
N THR A 89 0.23 -30.82 -9.86
CA THR A 89 -0.26 -30.52 -8.50
C THR A 89 -0.57 -29.04 -8.37
N THR A 90 -1.68 -28.74 -7.69
CA THR A 90 -1.96 -27.37 -7.21
C THR A 90 -1.27 -27.15 -5.88
N ILE A 91 -0.51 -26.09 -5.79
CA ILE A 91 0.24 -25.67 -4.61
C ILE A 91 -0.52 -24.54 -3.93
N THR A 92 -0.71 -24.66 -2.64
CA THR A 92 -1.29 -23.62 -1.79
C THR A 92 -0.18 -22.79 -1.16
N ALA A 93 -0.30 -21.47 -1.26
CA ALA A 93 0.57 -20.49 -0.65
C ALA A 93 -0.26 -19.61 0.31
N ILE A 94 0.11 -19.60 1.60
CA ILE A 94 -0.59 -18.87 2.65
C ILE A 94 0.37 -17.82 3.21
N ALA A 95 0.06 -16.55 3.00
CA ALA A 95 0.82 -15.45 3.57
C ALA A 95 0.23 -15.02 4.91
N ASN A 96 1.07 -14.88 5.94
CA ASN A 96 0.68 -14.28 7.20
C ASN A 96 0.49 -12.76 7.03
N PRO A 97 -0.32 -12.10 7.88
CA PRO A 97 -0.42 -10.64 7.89
C PRO A 97 0.96 -9.96 8.02
N SER A 98 1.08 -8.79 7.42
CA SER A 98 2.28 -7.94 7.48
C SER A 98 1.94 -6.59 8.11
N GLU A 99 2.71 -6.21 9.11
CA GLU A 99 2.67 -4.86 9.71
C GLU A 99 3.72 -3.92 9.08
N GLU A 100 4.47 -4.42 8.06
CA GLU A 100 5.51 -3.64 7.40
C GLU A 100 4.90 -2.56 6.49
N TYR A 101 5.57 -1.41 6.46
CA TYR A 101 5.17 -0.26 5.64
C TYR A 101 5.84 -0.22 4.26
N ASP A 102 6.58 -1.28 3.92
CA ASP A 102 7.17 -1.54 2.62
C ASP A 102 6.73 -2.90 2.08
N ASP A 103 6.67 -3.04 0.75
CA ASP A 103 6.42 -4.32 0.10
C ASP A 103 7.55 -5.30 0.42
N ARG A 104 7.23 -6.55 0.75
CA ARG A 104 8.22 -7.61 0.92
C ARG A 104 8.06 -8.69 -0.14
N ASN A 105 9.16 -9.28 -0.56
CA ASN A 105 9.16 -10.30 -1.60
C ASN A 105 10.23 -11.36 -1.39
N PHE A 106 10.04 -12.49 -2.04
CA PHE A 106 11.03 -13.55 -2.18
C PHE A 106 10.72 -14.39 -3.42
N ASN A 107 11.66 -15.26 -3.79
CA ASN A 107 11.50 -16.20 -4.88
C ASN A 107 11.40 -17.64 -4.36
N LEU A 108 10.31 -18.33 -4.72
CA LEU A 108 10.26 -19.79 -4.62
C LEU A 108 11.07 -20.38 -5.75
N THR A 109 11.92 -21.33 -5.45
CA THR A 109 12.65 -22.10 -6.46
C THR A 109 12.05 -23.50 -6.59
N ILE A 110 11.58 -23.83 -7.78
CA ILE A 110 10.99 -25.15 -8.11
C ILE A 110 11.97 -25.87 -9.02
N LYS A 111 12.36 -27.08 -8.62
CA LYS A 111 13.27 -27.95 -9.38
C LYS A 111 12.62 -29.26 -9.77
N ALA A 112 12.74 -29.65 -11.04
CA ALA A 112 12.39 -30.97 -11.56
C ALA A 112 13.50 -31.47 -12.47
N GLY A 113 14.21 -32.52 -12.05
CA GLY A 113 15.46 -32.93 -12.72
C GLY A 113 16.47 -31.78 -12.75
N GLU A 114 16.92 -31.40 -13.93
CA GLU A 114 17.83 -30.26 -14.13
C GLU A 114 17.10 -28.95 -14.43
N ILE A 115 15.75 -28.97 -14.57
CA ILE A 115 14.97 -27.77 -14.84
C ILE A 115 14.68 -27.02 -13.55
N ILE A 116 14.97 -25.73 -13.55
CA ILE A 116 14.67 -24.82 -12.45
C ILE A 116 13.73 -23.73 -12.94
N LYS A 117 12.67 -23.49 -12.19
CA LYS A 117 11.72 -22.38 -12.40
C LYS A 117 11.56 -21.59 -11.10
N VAL A 118 11.13 -20.35 -11.25
CA VAL A 118 10.94 -19.43 -10.13
C VAL A 118 9.50 -18.92 -10.12
N VAL A 119 8.93 -18.84 -8.91
CA VAL A 119 7.70 -18.07 -8.64
C VAL A 119 8.07 -16.88 -7.77
N THR A 120 7.80 -15.69 -8.27
CA THR A 120 7.99 -14.45 -7.48
C THR A 120 6.79 -14.26 -6.57
N VAL A 121 7.06 -14.13 -5.27
CA VAL A 121 6.04 -13.90 -4.25
C VAL A 121 6.24 -12.53 -3.66
N THR A 122 5.23 -11.67 -3.77
CA THR A 122 5.22 -10.32 -3.21
C THR A 122 4.07 -10.19 -2.21
N GLN A 123 4.32 -9.59 -1.06
CA GLN A 123 3.25 -9.12 -0.18
C GLN A 123 3.27 -7.61 -0.11
N LYS A 124 2.11 -7.01 -0.32
CA LYS A 124 1.94 -5.56 -0.26
C LYS A 124 2.13 -5.03 1.15
N LYS A 125 2.64 -3.83 1.24
CA LYS A 125 2.80 -3.07 2.47
C LYS A 125 1.45 -2.81 3.15
N LYS A 126 1.47 -2.59 4.46
CA LYS A 126 0.34 -2.05 5.20
C LYS A 126 0.21 -0.56 4.88
N ASP A 127 -0.94 -0.15 4.41
CA ASP A 127 -1.25 1.26 4.21
C ASP A 127 -1.44 1.96 5.56
N ALA A 128 -0.90 3.16 5.69
CA ALA A 128 -0.94 3.90 6.95
C ALA A 128 -1.10 5.41 6.75
N ILE A 129 -1.93 5.98 7.62
CA ILE A 129 -1.99 7.39 8.00
C ILE A 129 -1.82 7.42 9.51
N ILE A 130 -0.78 8.07 10.02
CA ILE A 130 -0.45 8.13 11.44
C ILE A 130 -0.27 9.60 11.81
N LEU A 131 -1.16 10.11 12.65
CA LEU A 131 -1.06 11.45 13.22
C LEU A 131 -0.18 11.40 14.47
N THR A 132 0.80 12.30 14.58
CA THR A 132 1.62 12.40 15.80
C THR A 132 0.88 13.11 16.93
N LYS A 133 -0.13 13.91 16.56
CA LYS A 133 -1.01 14.63 17.47
C LYS A 133 -2.40 14.78 16.83
N GLU A 134 -3.43 14.38 17.56
CA GLU A 134 -4.83 14.40 17.10
C GLU A 134 -5.64 15.58 17.66
N LYS A 135 -5.16 16.25 18.73
CA LYS A 135 -5.91 17.31 19.44
C LYS A 135 -5.09 18.59 19.52
N TYR A 136 -5.72 19.70 19.18
CA TYR A 136 -5.14 21.04 19.20
C TYR A 136 -6.04 21.98 19.97
N ASP A 137 -5.53 22.55 21.07
CA ASP A 137 -6.17 23.59 21.84
C ASP A 137 -5.70 24.96 21.33
N ILE A 138 -6.63 25.79 20.92
CA ILE A 138 -6.41 27.06 20.24
C ILE A 138 -6.95 28.20 21.09
N PRO A 139 -6.18 29.29 21.26
CA PRO A 139 -6.69 30.47 21.95
C PRO A 139 -7.78 31.19 21.14
N THR A 140 -8.47 32.11 21.78
CA THR A 140 -9.55 32.92 21.18
C THR A 140 -9.11 33.67 19.93
N GLU A 141 -7.86 34.17 19.92
CA GLU A 141 -7.29 34.98 18.83
C GLU A 141 -7.01 34.17 17.57
N GLY A 142 -7.10 32.83 17.67
CA GLY A 142 -6.69 31.94 16.61
C GLY A 142 -5.22 31.59 16.68
N ASP A 143 -4.77 30.70 15.80
CA ASP A 143 -3.36 30.29 15.69
C ASP A 143 -3.13 29.55 14.37
N ASN A 144 -1.86 29.33 14.04
CA ASN A 144 -1.44 28.42 12.99
C ASN A 144 -0.98 27.09 13.62
N ILE A 145 -1.57 25.98 13.18
CA ILE A 145 -1.16 24.67 13.63
C ILE A 145 -0.38 23.93 12.55
N VAL A 146 0.61 23.17 12.99
CA VAL A 146 1.37 22.24 12.16
C VAL A 146 1.00 20.83 12.55
N VAL A 147 0.45 20.07 11.61
CA VAL A 147 0.06 18.68 11.79
C VAL A 147 1.09 17.80 11.13
N GLU A 148 1.84 17.06 11.93
CA GLU A 148 2.79 16.07 11.43
C GLU A 148 2.08 14.75 11.15
N ILE A 149 2.21 14.26 9.91
CA ILE A 149 1.60 13.02 9.42
C ILE A 149 2.68 12.11 8.90
N LYS A 150 2.69 10.85 9.36
CA LYS A 150 3.48 9.77 8.77
C LYS A 150 2.56 8.93 7.88
N SER A 151 2.88 8.83 6.59
CA SER A 151 2.06 8.09 5.64
C SER A 151 2.90 7.48 4.53
N ASN A 152 2.50 6.31 4.05
CA ASN A 152 3.05 5.64 2.89
C ASN A 152 2.08 5.59 1.70
N ILE A 153 0.98 6.33 1.79
CA ILE A 153 -0.08 6.44 0.77
C ILE A 153 -0.37 7.90 0.44
N THR A 154 -1.12 8.12 -0.63
CA THR A 154 -1.62 9.45 -0.98
C THR A 154 -2.91 9.75 -0.21
N TYR A 155 -2.98 10.92 0.41
CA TYR A 155 -4.11 11.35 1.21
C TYR A 155 -4.50 12.79 0.91
N SER A 156 -5.70 13.17 1.36
CA SER A 156 -6.22 14.54 1.32
C SER A 156 -6.70 14.95 2.71
N ALA A 157 -6.52 16.21 3.04
CA ALA A 157 -7.14 16.81 4.22
C ALA A 157 -8.52 17.35 3.82
N ILE A 158 -9.55 16.89 4.51
CA ILE A 158 -10.94 17.26 4.28
C ILE A 158 -11.44 18.05 5.48
N ILE A 159 -11.78 19.31 5.26
CA ILE A 159 -12.40 20.16 6.26
C ILE A 159 -13.91 20.14 5.95
N PRO A 160 -14.77 19.69 6.91
CA PRO A 160 -16.22 19.76 6.77
C PRO A 160 -16.69 21.19 6.48
N GLU A 161 -17.79 21.34 5.74
CA GLU A 161 -18.26 22.65 5.27
C GLU A 161 -18.50 23.63 6.42
N GLU A 162 -19.06 23.14 7.53
CA GLU A 162 -19.35 23.89 8.75
C GLU A 162 -18.10 24.45 9.46
N HIS A 163 -16.90 23.96 9.13
CA HIS A 163 -15.64 24.39 9.73
C HIS A 163 -14.78 25.24 8.79
N LYS A 164 -15.09 25.29 7.49
CA LYS A 164 -14.28 26.00 6.48
C LYS A 164 -14.21 27.52 6.66
N GLU A 165 -15.16 28.10 7.37
CA GLU A 165 -15.14 29.53 7.64
C GLU A 165 -13.99 29.94 8.56
N TRP A 166 -13.52 29.01 9.42
CA TRP A 166 -12.55 29.32 10.46
C TRP A 166 -11.34 28.37 10.52
N ILE A 167 -11.38 27.22 9.82
CA ILE A 167 -10.24 26.33 9.61
C ILE A 167 -9.87 26.38 8.12
N LYS A 168 -8.66 26.78 7.81
CA LYS A 168 -8.16 26.84 6.43
C LYS A 168 -6.84 26.10 6.30
N GLN A 169 -6.72 25.24 5.30
CA GLN A 169 -5.45 24.63 4.96
C GLN A 169 -4.57 25.64 4.21
N ILE A 170 -3.33 25.78 4.68
CA ILE A 170 -2.27 26.52 3.98
C ILE A 170 -1.53 25.52 3.10
N GLU A 171 -1.27 25.85 1.84
CA GLU A 171 -0.73 24.93 0.83
C GLU A 171 0.46 24.10 1.30
N THR A 172 0.44 22.80 0.93
CA THR A 172 1.53 21.85 1.16
C THR A 172 1.80 21.03 -0.09
N ASN A 173 3.07 20.82 -0.43
CA ASN A 173 3.47 19.93 -1.52
C ASN A 173 3.48 18.49 -1.04
N GLN A 174 2.74 17.61 -1.75
CA GLN A 174 2.70 16.17 -1.47
C GLN A 174 3.41 15.41 -2.58
N LEU A 175 4.45 14.63 -2.24
CA LEU A 175 4.94 13.47 -2.99
C LEU A 175 6.02 12.73 -2.18
N GLY A 176 5.88 11.41 -2.01
CA GLY A 176 6.89 10.57 -1.36
C GLY A 176 6.66 9.08 -1.59
N ARG A 177 7.72 8.28 -1.45
CA ARG A 177 7.69 6.80 -1.45
C ARG A 177 8.14 6.30 -0.08
N GLY A 178 7.47 5.26 0.45
CA GLY A 178 7.72 4.72 1.79
C GLY A 178 6.93 5.47 2.89
N LEU A 179 7.14 5.11 4.15
CA LEU A 179 6.54 5.80 5.29
C LEU A 179 7.30 7.12 5.56
N GLU A 180 6.77 8.22 5.02
CA GLU A 180 7.38 9.55 5.12
C GLU A 180 6.62 10.44 6.09
N THR A 181 7.36 11.31 6.77
CA THR A 181 6.79 12.37 7.62
C THR A 181 6.57 13.62 6.79
N LYS A 182 5.35 14.17 6.86
CA LYS A 182 4.96 15.42 6.21
C LYS A 182 4.21 16.32 7.18
N ASN A 183 4.30 17.62 6.95
CA ASN A 183 3.58 18.63 7.72
C ASN A 183 2.46 19.22 6.87
N LEU A 184 1.25 19.22 7.42
CA LEU A 184 0.14 20.04 6.94
C LEU A 184 0.00 21.26 7.85
N ASN A 185 -0.18 22.41 7.24
CA ASN A 185 -0.36 23.67 7.96
C ASN A 185 -1.81 24.12 7.85
N PHE A 186 -2.39 24.53 8.99
CA PHE A 186 -3.75 25.08 9.02
C PHE A 186 -3.72 26.40 9.78
N GLU A 187 -4.44 27.38 9.24
CA GLU A 187 -4.79 28.64 9.90
C GLU A 187 -6.13 28.48 10.59
N ILE A 188 -6.17 28.79 11.87
CA ILE A 188 -7.39 28.81 12.68
C ILE A 188 -7.70 30.27 13.00
N SER A 189 -8.79 30.77 12.44
CA SER A 189 -9.21 32.16 12.62
C SER A 189 -9.70 32.42 14.05
N ALA A 190 -9.68 33.69 14.50
CA ALA A 190 -10.18 34.08 15.81
C ALA A 190 -11.64 33.64 16.03
N ASN A 191 -11.97 33.30 17.27
CA ASN A 191 -13.34 33.00 17.69
C ASN A 191 -14.02 34.27 18.21
N PRO A 192 -14.94 34.89 17.45
CA PRO A 192 -15.63 36.09 17.89
C PRO A 192 -16.72 35.83 18.92
N ASN A 193 -17.08 34.55 19.16
CA ASN A 193 -18.22 34.17 19.98
C ASN A 193 -17.81 33.96 21.44
N THR A 194 -18.77 34.12 22.32
CA THR A 194 -18.65 33.87 23.76
C THR A 194 -18.76 32.38 24.12
N ASP A 195 -18.94 31.50 23.11
CA ASP A 195 -18.96 30.05 23.24
C ASP A 195 -17.70 29.43 22.68
N LYS A 196 -17.21 28.39 23.35
CA LYS A 196 -16.15 27.51 22.79
C LYS A 196 -16.65 26.85 21.51
N ARG A 197 -15.74 26.61 20.58
CA ARG A 197 -16.07 25.84 19.38
C ARG A 197 -15.11 24.69 19.16
N GLU A 198 -15.62 23.65 18.53
CA GLU A 198 -14.87 22.49 18.12
C GLU A 198 -15.00 22.32 16.60
N GLY A 199 -13.93 21.89 15.97
CA GLY A 199 -13.92 21.53 14.55
C GLY A 199 -13.01 20.34 14.32
N ILE A 200 -13.18 19.74 13.14
CA ILE A 200 -12.38 18.58 12.74
C ILE A 200 -11.77 18.78 11.37
N VAL A 201 -10.65 18.10 11.16
CA VAL A 201 -10.05 17.87 9.84
C VAL A 201 -9.82 16.38 9.67
N VAL A 202 -10.40 15.81 8.63
CA VAL A 202 -10.26 14.39 8.31
C VAL A 202 -9.12 14.21 7.32
N ILE A 203 -8.10 13.45 7.69
CA ILE A 203 -7.03 13.03 6.80
C ILE A 203 -7.41 11.68 6.22
N LYS A 204 -7.72 11.64 4.93
CA LYS A 204 -8.30 10.47 4.27
C LYS A 204 -7.46 10.00 3.10
N ASP A 205 -7.25 8.69 2.99
CA ASP A 205 -6.70 8.05 1.81
C ASP A 205 -7.55 8.33 0.56
N ASN A 206 -6.88 8.64 -0.55
CA ASN A 206 -7.55 8.93 -1.82
C ASN A 206 -8.10 7.68 -2.51
N SER A 207 -7.66 6.47 -2.08
CA SER A 207 -7.93 5.19 -2.75
C SER A 207 -8.76 4.22 -1.92
N SER A 208 -8.88 4.46 -0.60
CA SER A 208 -9.58 3.57 0.32
C SER A 208 -10.43 4.33 1.34
N SER A 209 -10.99 3.59 2.31
CA SER A 209 -11.72 4.16 3.45
C SER A 209 -10.82 4.53 4.63
N LEU A 210 -9.51 4.30 4.54
CA LEU A 210 -8.58 4.61 5.63
C LEU A 210 -8.56 6.12 5.88
N ALA A 211 -8.82 6.51 7.11
CA ALA A 211 -8.84 7.91 7.53
C ALA A 211 -8.47 8.04 9.01
N ASP A 212 -7.97 9.22 9.35
CA ASP A 212 -7.72 9.65 10.73
C ASP A 212 -8.21 11.09 10.90
N THR A 213 -8.47 11.53 12.15
CA THR A 213 -9.14 12.80 12.41
C THR A 213 -8.39 13.66 13.40
N ILE A 214 -8.22 14.91 13.04
CA ILE A 214 -7.68 15.97 13.88
C ILE A 214 -8.83 16.73 14.49
N HIS A 215 -8.79 16.95 15.81
CA HIS A 215 -9.74 17.74 16.58
C HIS A 215 -9.13 19.09 16.96
N VAL A 216 -9.83 20.16 16.65
CA VAL A 216 -9.44 21.54 16.97
C VAL A 216 -10.43 22.10 17.98
N TYR A 217 -9.96 22.38 19.20
CA TYR A 217 -10.74 22.97 20.27
C TYR A 217 -10.33 24.43 20.44
N GLN A 218 -11.26 25.35 20.23
CA GLN A 218 -10.93 26.77 20.37
C GLN A 218 -11.66 27.41 21.54
N ALA A 219 -10.91 28.18 22.32
CA ALA A 219 -11.44 28.94 23.44
C ALA A 219 -12.48 29.95 23.00
N GLN A 220 -13.40 30.27 23.90
CA GLN A 220 -14.38 31.34 23.77
C GLN A 220 -13.74 32.71 23.94
N LYS A 221 -14.41 33.75 23.42
CA LYS A 221 -14.09 35.13 23.74
C LYS A 221 -14.59 35.45 25.14
N ASP A 222 -13.69 35.96 25.98
CA ASP A 222 -14.09 36.47 27.28
C ASP A 222 -14.84 37.81 27.11
N GLU A 223 -16.00 37.95 27.69
CA GLU A 223 -16.79 39.17 27.69
C GLU A 223 -17.29 39.50 29.06
N LEU A 224 -17.06 40.73 29.48
CA LEU A 224 -17.66 41.28 30.73
C LEU A 224 -18.82 42.16 30.37
N ILE A 225 -20.05 41.71 30.69
CA ILE A 225 -21.26 42.45 30.48
C ILE A 225 -21.71 43.07 31.81
N LEU A 226 -21.68 44.37 31.87
CA LEU A 226 -22.32 45.08 33.02
C LEU A 226 -23.80 45.22 32.75
N THR A 227 -24.61 44.71 33.64
CA THR A 227 -26.08 44.84 33.53
C THR A 227 -26.57 46.24 33.91
N GLN A 228 -25.71 47.04 34.55
CA GLN A 228 -25.98 48.42 34.91
C GLN A 228 -24.69 49.23 34.95
N ASP A 229 -24.58 50.24 34.10
CA ASP A 229 -23.39 51.09 34.01
C ASP A 229 -23.40 52.24 35.04
N ILE A 230 -24.55 52.57 35.55
CA ILE A 230 -24.75 53.69 36.50
C ILE A 230 -25.52 53.22 37.70
N TYR A 231 -24.92 53.38 38.88
CA TYR A 231 -25.55 53.18 40.17
C TYR A 231 -25.84 54.54 40.82
N ASN A 232 -27.09 54.89 40.92
CA ASN A 232 -27.49 56.09 41.69
C ASN A 232 -27.52 55.75 43.16
N VAL A 233 -26.57 56.31 43.94
CA VAL A 233 -26.58 56.21 45.37
C VAL A 233 -27.27 57.41 45.94
N SER A 234 -28.47 57.24 46.54
CA SER A 234 -29.13 58.29 47.30
C SER A 234 -28.36 58.57 48.58
N SER A 235 -27.91 59.80 48.78
CA SER A 235 -27.41 60.26 50.07
C SER A 235 -28.59 60.60 50.99
N GLU A 236 -29.15 59.63 51.68
CA GLU A 236 -29.94 59.92 52.84
C GLU A 236 -29.01 60.27 53.99
N ARG A 237 -29.05 61.52 54.39
CA ARG A 237 -28.43 61.96 55.65
C ARG A 237 -29.54 61.83 56.68
N GLU A 238 -29.30 61.04 57.75
CA GLU A 238 -29.97 61.13 59.00
C GLU A 238 -29.52 62.40 59.76
#